data_ebf596dcf9671d4eeae464cd8b448739
#
_entry.id   ebf596dcf9671d4eeae464cd8b448739
#
_cell.length_a   1.000
_cell.length_b   1.000
_cell.length_c   1.000
_cell.angle_alpha   90.00
_cell.angle_beta   90.00
_cell.angle_gamma   90.00
#
_symmetry.space_group_name_H-M   'P 1'
#
loop_
_entity.id
_entity.type
_entity.pdbx_description
1 polymer ?
#
loop_
_entity_poly.entity_id
_entity_poly.type
_entity_poly.pdbx_seq_one_letter_code
_entity_poly.pdbx_strand_id
1 'polypeptide(L)'
;TDYISKFEEEIIDAIEGNKNVKDSLLNYLQVFKYPNVERVTYDRNEQIYKNQIVPYMGKLIVSNITGADIKRLISTLTDKGYSFSTVKQTYNLLNEYFDYLMREEFIKKNPMNAVPTIKKSNYLAKQNKEVLPVCETITVFTDEEIEKFKAEAHKKYPSGKPKHNQAAAYILMLNTGLRTAEALGLINSDIDLEKKVMHIQRGVKEAQKRDGTERKSGREIIVGKLKTASSKRIVPLNETAIQAIIELRNERYFGEDAPLIPDADGNFTRPLNLRKRFYSILDAAGIEKKGLHSLRHTFATKLVTGVRAEDGTVKALTPRQVADLLGHTTSEITEMYYVKRNTDMLMGVTNGFEL
;
A
#
# COMPACT_ATOMS: atom_id res chain seq x y z
N THR A 1 -46.77 -23.91 -5.76
CA THR A 1 -45.79 -22.78 -5.95
C THR A 1 -44.45 -23.12 -5.27
N ASP A 2 -44.44 -23.66 -4.08
CA ASP A 2 -43.20 -23.98 -3.33
C ASP A 2 -42.36 -25.10 -3.99
N TYR A 3 -42.95 -26.04 -4.66
CA TYR A 3 -42.22 -27.17 -5.26
C TYR A 3 -41.49 -26.76 -6.55
N ILE A 4 -42.07 -25.86 -7.33
CA ILE A 4 -41.46 -25.35 -8.58
C ILE A 4 -40.28 -24.42 -8.24
N SER A 5 -40.44 -23.52 -7.27
CA SER A 5 -39.35 -22.63 -6.83
C SER A 5 -38.16 -23.42 -6.25
N LYS A 6 -38.42 -24.46 -5.47
CA LYS A 6 -37.40 -25.33 -4.94
C LYS A 6 -36.65 -26.14 -5.99
N PHE A 7 -37.37 -26.58 -7.03
CA PHE A 7 -36.81 -27.32 -8.17
C PHE A 7 -36.00 -26.38 -9.08
N GLU A 8 -36.44 -25.13 -9.25
CA GLU A 8 -35.68 -24.09 -9.97
C GLU A 8 -34.41 -23.70 -9.22
N GLU A 9 -34.45 -23.56 -7.88
CA GLU A 9 -33.25 -23.32 -7.02
C GLU A 9 -32.27 -24.50 -7.12
N GLU A 10 -32.70 -25.76 -7.00
CA GLU A 10 -31.86 -26.95 -7.16
C GLU A 10 -31.20 -27.04 -8.55
N ILE A 11 -31.91 -26.61 -9.62
CA ILE A 11 -31.36 -26.54 -10.97
C ILE A 11 -30.30 -25.43 -11.08
N ILE A 12 -30.54 -24.25 -10.52
CA ILE A 12 -29.61 -23.13 -10.52
C ILE A 12 -28.35 -23.51 -9.78
N ASP A 13 -28.44 -24.13 -8.59
CA ASP A 13 -27.31 -24.62 -7.79
C ASP A 13 -26.49 -25.68 -8.53
N ALA A 14 -27.17 -26.62 -9.20
CA ALA A 14 -26.52 -27.61 -10.03
C ALA A 14 -25.80 -26.98 -11.24
N ILE A 15 -26.33 -25.90 -11.81
CA ILE A 15 -25.72 -25.17 -12.92
C ILE A 15 -24.46 -24.43 -12.49
N GLU A 16 -24.46 -23.71 -11.37
CA GLU A 16 -23.26 -22.98 -10.87
C GLU A 16 -22.15 -23.95 -10.43
N GLY A 17 -22.48 -25.04 -9.71
CA GLY A 17 -21.51 -26.06 -9.32
C GLY A 17 -20.88 -26.80 -10.51
N ASN A 18 -21.57 -26.91 -11.63
CA ASN A 18 -21.09 -27.52 -12.87
C ASN A 18 -20.33 -26.57 -13.80
N LYS A 19 -20.27 -25.28 -13.48
CA LYS A 19 -19.43 -24.33 -14.22
C LYS A 19 -17.95 -24.61 -13.97
N ASN A 20 -17.13 -24.27 -14.96
CA ASN A 20 -15.69 -24.25 -14.75
C ASN A 20 -15.29 -23.02 -13.89
N VAL A 21 -14.11 -23.11 -13.24
CA VAL A 21 -13.59 -22.04 -12.36
C VAL A 21 -13.47 -20.70 -13.07
N LYS A 22 -13.10 -20.71 -14.35
CA LYS A 22 -12.95 -19.46 -15.12
C LYS A 22 -14.26 -18.69 -15.16
N ASP A 23 -15.35 -19.33 -15.50
CA ASP A 23 -16.63 -18.67 -15.71
C ASP A 23 -17.32 -18.36 -14.36
N SER A 24 -17.30 -19.29 -13.41
CA SER A 24 -17.90 -19.10 -12.09
C SER A 24 -17.15 -18.01 -11.26
N LEU A 25 -15.82 -18.04 -11.24
CA LEU A 25 -15.04 -17.01 -10.50
C LEU A 25 -15.16 -15.64 -11.18
N LEU A 26 -15.28 -15.57 -12.52
CA LEU A 26 -15.54 -14.31 -13.20
C LEU A 26 -16.90 -13.73 -12.79
N ASN A 27 -17.93 -14.57 -12.77
CA ASN A 27 -19.27 -14.18 -12.30
C ASN A 27 -19.23 -13.66 -10.85
N TYR A 28 -18.59 -14.39 -9.95
CA TYR A 28 -18.36 -13.92 -8.56
C TYR A 28 -17.68 -12.56 -8.50
N LEU A 29 -16.64 -12.35 -9.29
CA LEU A 29 -15.94 -11.05 -9.33
C LEU A 29 -16.86 -9.93 -9.82
N GLN A 30 -17.63 -10.17 -10.87
CA GLN A 30 -18.47 -9.16 -11.50
C GLN A 30 -19.73 -8.84 -10.68
N VAL A 31 -20.40 -9.87 -10.17
CA VAL A 31 -21.69 -9.71 -9.49
C VAL A 31 -21.52 -9.40 -8.00
N PHE A 32 -20.61 -10.08 -7.34
CA PHE A 32 -20.45 -9.95 -5.89
C PHE A 32 -19.31 -9.00 -5.50
N LYS A 33 -18.11 -9.14 -6.09
CA LYS A 33 -16.95 -8.31 -5.68
C LYS A 33 -17.03 -6.87 -6.18
N TYR A 34 -17.38 -6.66 -7.44
CA TYR A 34 -17.37 -5.33 -8.04
C TYR A 34 -18.17 -4.28 -7.24
N PRO A 35 -19.42 -4.52 -6.83
CA PRO A 35 -20.18 -3.55 -6.05
C PRO A 35 -19.72 -3.40 -4.60
N ASN A 36 -19.00 -4.39 -4.05
CA ASN A 36 -18.70 -4.47 -2.61
C ASN A 36 -17.26 -4.11 -2.23
N VAL A 37 -16.38 -3.85 -3.20
CA VAL A 37 -14.98 -3.48 -2.92
C VAL A 37 -14.56 -2.24 -3.68
N GLU A 38 -13.52 -1.57 -3.19
CA GLU A 38 -12.91 -0.46 -3.92
C GLU A 38 -12.37 -0.93 -5.28
N ARG A 39 -12.48 -0.07 -6.30
CA ARG A 39 -12.03 -0.35 -7.68
C ARG A 39 -10.59 -0.86 -7.76
N VAL A 40 -9.68 -0.28 -7.01
CA VAL A 40 -8.27 -0.75 -6.95
C VAL A 40 -8.17 -2.19 -6.43
N THR A 41 -9.01 -2.55 -5.47
CA THR A 41 -9.08 -3.94 -4.94
C THR A 41 -9.67 -4.88 -5.98
N TYR A 42 -10.73 -4.45 -6.66
CA TYR A 42 -11.31 -5.24 -7.76
C TYR A 42 -10.31 -5.46 -8.90
N ASP A 43 -9.59 -4.41 -9.33
CA ASP A 43 -8.55 -4.52 -10.37
C ASP A 43 -7.47 -5.54 -10.00
N ARG A 44 -7.07 -5.57 -8.72
CA ARG A 44 -6.12 -6.56 -8.21
C ARG A 44 -6.70 -7.97 -8.24
N ASN A 45 -7.93 -8.16 -7.79
CA ASN A 45 -8.60 -9.46 -7.82
C ASN A 45 -8.74 -9.98 -9.26
N GLU A 46 -9.08 -9.09 -10.20
CA GLU A 46 -9.14 -9.42 -11.63
C GLU A 46 -7.78 -9.85 -12.19
N GLN A 47 -6.69 -9.18 -11.77
CA GLN A 47 -5.33 -9.59 -12.16
C GLN A 47 -4.95 -10.96 -11.58
N ILE A 48 -5.29 -11.21 -10.32
CA ILE A 48 -5.06 -12.52 -9.68
C ILE A 48 -5.84 -13.61 -10.41
N TYR A 49 -7.12 -13.37 -10.69
CA TYR A 49 -7.95 -14.26 -11.47
C TYR A 49 -7.30 -14.61 -12.81
N LYS A 50 -6.92 -13.58 -13.61
CA LYS A 50 -6.36 -13.76 -14.95
C LYS A 50 -4.99 -14.45 -14.96
N ASN A 51 -4.11 -14.08 -14.04
CA ASN A 51 -2.69 -14.44 -14.12
C ASN A 51 -2.31 -15.61 -13.19
N GLN A 52 -3.00 -15.79 -12.06
CA GLN A 52 -2.64 -16.80 -11.07
C GLN A 52 -3.63 -17.97 -10.99
N ILE A 53 -4.93 -17.75 -11.30
CA ILE A 53 -5.94 -18.81 -11.12
C ILE A 53 -6.31 -19.45 -12.46
N VAL A 54 -6.80 -18.68 -13.42
CA VAL A 54 -7.29 -19.21 -14.70
C VAL A 54 -6.28 -20.08 -15.45
N PRO A 55 -4.98 -19.73 -15.53
CA PRO A 55 -4.01 -20.56 -16.26
C PRO A 55 -3.84 -21.97 -15.70
N TYR A 56 -4.13 -22.19 -14.41
CA TYR A 56 -3.88 -23.45 -13.73
C TYR A 56 -5.15 -24.21 -13.34
N MET A 57 -6.23 -23.50 -13.03
CA MET A 57 -7.47 -24.11 -12.52
C MET A 57 -8.70 -23.74 -13.38
N GLY A 58 -8.57 -22.85 -14.34
CA GLY A 58 -9.71 -22.28 -15.06
C GLY A 58 -10.63 -23.29 -15.76
N LYS A 59 -10.10 -24.44 -16.17
CA LYS A 59 -10.86 -25.51 -16.84
C LYS A 59 -11.49 -26.52 -15.87
N LEU A 60 -11.12 -26.50 -14.60
CA LEU A 60 -11.66 -27.44 -13.61
C LEU A 60 -13.11 -27.06 -13.29
N ILE A 61 -13.94 -28.09 -13.11
CA ILE A 61 -15.35 -27.93 -12.67
C ILE A 61 -15.33 -27.63 -11.16
N VAL A 62 -16.08 -26.60 -10.77
CA VAL A 62 -16.10 -26.06 -9.40
C VAL A 62 -16.43 -27.12 -8.36
N SER A 63 -17.47 -27.93 -8.57
CA SER A 63 -17.90 -28.99 -7.64
C SER A 63 -16.86 -30.11 -7.46
N ASN A 64 -15.94 -30.28 -8.40
CA ASN A 64 -14.93 -31.34 -8.39
C ASN A 64 -13.61 -30.88 -7.77
N ILE A 65 -13.48 -29.58 -7.40
CA ILE A 65 -12.25 -29.07 -6.84
C ILE A 65 -12.03 -29.62 -5.44
N THR A 66 -10.82 -30.07 -5.21
CA THR A 66 -10.36 -30.61 -3.93
C THR A 66 -9.31 -29.67 -3.29
N GLY A 67 -9.09 -29.86 -1.99
CA GLY A 67 -7.97 -29.17 -1.31
C GLY A 67 -6.60 -29.51 -1.91
N ALA A 68 -6.45 -30.67 -2.57
CA ALA A 68 -5.23 -31.05 -3.27
C ALA A 68 -4.96 -30.17 -4.50
N ASP A 69 -6.01 -29.82 -5.25
CA ASP A 69 -5.87 -28.93 -6.42
C ASP A 69 -5.43 -27.53 -6.02
N ILE A 70 -5.99 -27.00 -4.93
CA ILE A 70 -5.60 -25.71 -4.38
C ILE A 70 -4.15 -25.74 -3.86
N LYS A 71 -3.78 -26.79 -3.12
CA LYS A 71 -2.38 -26.97 -2.66
C LYS A 71 -1.41 -27.04 -3.84
N ARG A 72 -1.78 -27.73 -4.92
CA ARG A 72 -1.00 -27.79 -6.16
C ARG A 72 -0.83 -26.42 -6.80
N LEU A 73 -1.91 -25.61 -6.90
CA LEU A 73 -1.83 -24.23 -7.38
C LEU A 73 -0.84 -23.41 -6.53
N ILE A 74 -1.00 -23.42 -5.21
CA ILE A 74 -0.13 -22.66 -4.30
C ILE A 74 1.34 -23.08 -4.43
N SER A 75 1.62 -24.39 -4.55
CA SER A 75 2.98 -24.89 -4.79
C SER A 75 3.51 -24.39 -6.14
N THR A 76 2.73 -24.52 -7.21
CA THR A 76 3.11 -24.06 -8.55
C THR A 76 3.44 -22.56 -8.58
N LEU A 77 2.65 -21.73 -7.91
CA LEU A 77 2.93 -20.29 -7.82
C LEU A 77 4.22 -20.01 -7.04
N THR A 78 4.46 -20.76 -5.96
CA THR A 78 5.68 -20.65 -5.15
C THR A 78 6.91 -21.05 -5.96
N ASP A 79 6.85 -22.17 -6.67
CA ASP A 79 7.94 -22.73 -7.49
C ASP A 79 8.26 -21.83 -8.69
N LYS A 80 7.26 -21.10 -9.22
CA LYS A 80 7.45 -20.08 -10.25
C LYS A 80 8.00 -18.74 -9.71
N GLY A 81 8.30 -18.65 -8.42
CA GLY A 81 8.94 -17.47 -7.82
C GLY A 81 8.00 -16.29 -7.59
N TYR A 82 6.66 -16.48 -7.60
CA TYR A 82 5.76 -15.41 -7.19
C TYR A 82 6.04 -15.01 -5.74
N SER A 83 5.93 -13.72 -5.42
CA SER A 83 6.16 -13.24 -4.06
C SER A 83 5.16 -13.83 -3.05
N PHE A 84 5.57 -13.96 -1.78
CA PHE A 84 4.66 -14.37 -0.70
C PHE A 84 3.36 -13.58 -0.70
N SER A 85 3.44 -12.26 -0.92
CA SER A 85 2.26 -11.39 -0.96
C SER A 85 1.29 -11.80 -2.08
N THR A 86 1.80 -12.11 -3.28
CA THR A 86 0.97 -12.55 -4.42
C THR A 86 0.31 -13.90 -4.13
N VAL A 87 1.09 -14.86 -3.63
CA VAL A 87 0.57 -16.21 -3.28
C VAL A 87 -0.49 -16.10 -2.18
N LYS A 88 -0.24 -15.29 -1.14
CA LYS A 88 -1.20 -15.05 -0.05
C LYS A 88 -2.48 -14.38 -0.52
N GLN A 89 -2.39 -13.41 -1.43
CA GLN A 89 -3.56 -12.76 -2.02
C GLN A 89 -4.37 -13.71 -2.89
N THR A 90 -3.71 -14.60 -3.65
CA THR A 90 -4.39 -15.67 -4.42
C THR A 90 -5.13 -16.62 -3.48
N TYR A 91 -4.49 -17.04 -2.40
CA TYR A 91 -5.13 -17.86 -1.36
C TYR A 91 -6.36 -17.17 -0.77
N ASN A 92 -6.23 -15.90 -0.39
CA ASN A 92 -7.33 -15.14 0.21
C ASN A 92 -8.51 -15.00 -0.77
N LEU A 93 -8.25 -14.70 -2.04
CA LEU A 93 -9.31 -14.61 -3.06
C LEU A 93 -10.05 -15.94 -3.24
N LEU A 94 -9.32 -17.07 -3.29
CA LEU A 94 -9.92 -18.39 -3.36
C LEU A 94 -10.73 -18.73 -2.11
N ASN A 95 -10.22 -18.37 -0.92
CA ASN A 95 -10.93 -18.59 0.33
C ASN A 95 -12.27 -17.84 0.34
N GLU A 96 -12.26 -16.55 0.01
CA GLU A 96 -13.47 -15.73 -0.06
C GLU A 96 -14.45 -16.24 -1.13
N TYR A 97 -13.94 -16.72 -2.27
CA TYR A 97 -14.75 -17.28 -3.34
C TYR A 97 -15.42 -18.60 -2.94
N PHE A 98 -14.67 -19.55 -2.36
CA PHE A 98 -15.27 -20.82 -1.94
C PHE A 98 -16.17 -20.68 -0.71
N ASP A 99 -15.89 -19.71 0.19
CA ASP A 99 -16.82 -19.36 1.27
C ASP A 99 -18.14 -18.76 0.72
N TYR A 100 -18.05 -17.96 -0.34
CA TYR A 100 -19.26 -17.48 -1.06
C TYR A 100 -20.04 -18.64 -1.65
N LEU A 101 -19.41 -19.52 -2.44
CA LEU A 101 -20.09 -20.66 -3.05
C LEU A 101 -20.74 -21.60 -2.02
N MET A 102 -20.11 -21.74 -0.85
CA MET A 102 -20.67 -22.55 0.24
C MET A 102 -21.88 -21.89 0.90
N ARG A 103 -21.86 -20.57 1.05
CA ARG A 103 -23.00 -19.80 1.64
C ARG A 103 -24.20 -19.74 0.71
N GLU A 104 -23.97 -19.66 -0.58
CA GLU A 104 -25.03 -19.69 -1.62
C GLU A 104 -25.41 -21.13 -1.99
N GLU A 105 -24.96 -22.13 -1.25
CA GLU A 105 -25.24 -23.56 -1.44
C GLU A 105 -24.85 -24.14 -2.81
N PHE A 106 -24.06 -23.43 -3.62
CA PHE A 106 -23.59 -23.89 -4.92
C PHE A 106 -22.62 -25.07 -4.84
N ILE A 107 -22.02 -25.29 -3.67
CA ILE A 107 -21.17 -26.44 -3.35
C ILE A 107 -21.52 -26.99 -1.97
N LYS A 108 -21.46 -28.31 -1.83
CA LYS A 108 -21.76 -29.01 -0.56
C LYS A 108 -20.58 -29.00 0.43
N LYS A 109 -19.36 -28.75 -0.05
CA LYS A 109 -18.13 -28.84 0.75
C LYS A 109 -17.10 -27.80 0.30
N ASN A 110 -16.63 -26.99 1.23
CA ASN A 110 -15.59 -26.01 0.94
C ASN A 110 -14.20 -26.69 0.88
N PRO A 111 -13.53 -26.70 -0.30
CA PRO A 111 -12.23 -27.33 -0.45
C PRO A 111 -11.12 -26.60 0.32
N MET A 112 -11.30 -25.32 0.67
CA MET A 112 -10.33 -24.56 1.45
C MET A 112 -10.19 -25.05 2.89
N ASN A 113 -11.18 -25.75 3.44
CA ASN A 113 -11.09 -26.32 4.79
C ASN A 113 -9.94 -27.35 4.93
N ALA A 114 -9.51 -27.97 3.82
CA ALA A 114 -8.38 -28.89 3.77
C ALA A 114 -7.03 -28.22 3.45
N VAL A 115 -7.02 -26.88 3.29
CA VAL A 115 -5.83 -26.12 2.91
C VAL A 115 -5.36 -25.25 4.08
N PRO A 116 -4.20 -25.53 4.67
CA PRO A 116 -3.71 -24.73 5.79
C PRO A 116 -3.41 -23.29 5.36
N THR A 117 -3.59 -22.36 6.28
CA THR A 117 -3.24 -20.95 6.06
C THR A 117 -1.75 -20.81 5.74
N ILE A 118 -1.45 -20.05 4.68
CA ILE A 118 -0.06 -19.84 4.24
C ILE A 118 0.66 -18.92 5.22
N LYS A 119 1.71 -19.45 5.87
CA LYS A 119 2.60 -18.68 6.76
C LYS A 119 3.85 -18.23 6.01
N LYS A 120 4.29 -16.99 6.26
CA LYS A 120 5.48 -16.41 5.62
C LYS A 120 6.74 -17.22 5.93
N SER A 121 6.86 -17.73 7.16
CA SER A 121 7.97 -18.59 7.56
C SER A 121 8.10 -19.83 6.68
N ASN A 122 7.01 -20.57 6.48
CA ASN A 122 6.99 -21.77 5.66
C ASN A 122 7.27 -21.48 4.17
N TYR A 123 6.79 -20.33 3.69
CA TYR A 123 7.03 -19.87 2.33
C TYR A 123 8.52 -19.57 2.10
N LEU A 124 9.16 -18.82 3.02
CA LEU A 124 10.57 -18.46 2.92
C LEU A 124 11.49 -19.65 3.12
N ALA A 125 11.15 -20.58 4.04
CA ALA A 125 11.90 -21.82 4.24
C ALA A 125 11.98 -22.67 2.96
N LYS A 126 10.90 -22.75 2.18
CA LYS A 126 10.92 -23.44 0.87
C LYS A 126 11.86 -22.80 -0.16
N GLN A 127 12.18 -21.52 0.01
CA GLN A 127 13.10 -20.77 -0.86
C GLN A 127 14.51 -20.66 -0.29
N ASN A 128 14.82 -21.35 0.81
CA ASN A 128 16.07 -21.24 1.57
C ASN A 128 16.37 -19.79 1.99
N LYS A 129 15.34 -19.02 2.34
CA LYS A 129 15.44 -17.63 2.80
C LYS A 129 15.11 -17.53 4.26
N GLU A 130 15.90 -16.74 4.97
CA GLU A 130 15.69 -16.45 6.38
C GLU A 130 14.47 -15.53 6.61
N VAL A 131 13.79 -15.74 7.73
CA VAL A 131 12.69 -14.88 8.18
C VAL A 131 13.28 -13.77 9.03
N LEU A 132 13.57 -12.63 8.41
CA LEU A 132 14.02 -11.45 9.14
C LEU A 132 12.86 -10.75 9.86
N PRO A 133 13.12 -10.11 11.01
CA PRO A 133 12.18 -9.19 11.65
C PRO A 133 11.72 -8.11 10.67
N VAL A 134 10.48 -7.63 10.82
CA VAL A 134 9.91 -6.63 9.88
C VAL A 134 10.75 -5.36 9.85
N CYS A 135 11.24 -4.89 10.99
CA CYS A 135 12.11 -3.71 11.07
C CYS A 135 13.43 -3.84 10.30
N GLU A 136 13.91 -5.05 10.05
CA GLU A 136 15.10 -5.30 9.24
C GLU A 136 14.79 -5.45 7.75
N THR A 137 13.51 -5.62 7.39
CA THR A 137 13.07 -5.72 5.99
C THR A 137 12.68 -4.39 5.38
N ILE A 138 12.54 -3.33 6.19
CA ILE A 138 12.20 -2.01 5.69
C ILE A 138 13.43 -1.29 5.16
N THR A 139 13.24 -0.56 4.07
CA THR A 139 14.27 0.27 3.47
C THR A 139 14.12 1.70 3.96
N VAL A 140 15.18 2.24 4.56
CA VAL A 140 15.28 3.63 5.02
C VAL A 140 16.45 4.32 4.32
N PHE A 141 16.45 5.65 4.31
CA PHE A 141 17.59 6.45 3.87
C PHE A 141 18.57 6.62 5.05
N THR A 142 19.86 6.50 4.76
CA THR A 142 20.92 6.95 5.67
C THR A 142 21.01 8.47 5.69
N ASP A 143 21.73 9.05 6.65
CA ASP A 143 21.92 10.51 6.71
C ASP A 143 22.66 11.02 5.48
N GLU A 144 23.69 10.30 5.04
CA GLU A 144 24.43 10.62 3.81
C GLU A 144 23.52 10.57 2.56
N GLU A 145 22.66 9.57 2.44
CA GLU A 145 21.72 9.48 1.34
C GLU A 145 20.66 10.60 1.37
N ILE A 146 20.22 11.02 2.56
CA ILE A 146 19.30 12.15 2.73
C ILE A 146 19.95 13.43 2.21
N GLU A 147 21.21 13.70 2.57
CA GLU A 147 21.91 14.91 2.11
C GLU A 147 22.16 14.87 0.60
N LYS A 148 22.60 13.73 0.04
CA LYS A 148 22.73 13.54 -1.42
C LYS A 148 21.41 13.76 -2.15
N PHE A 149 20.32 13.22 -1.58
CA PHE A 149 18.98 13.35 -2.15
C PHE A 149 18.52 14.81 -2.15
N LYS A 150 18.65 15.52 -1.03
CA LYS A 150 18.31 16.95 -0.92
C LYS A 150 19.12 17.80 -1.89
N ALA A 151 20.43 17.59 -1.94
CA ALA A 151 21.33 18.32 -2.83
C ALA A 151 20.92 18.14 -4.31
N GLU A 152 20.57 16.91 -4.74
CA GLU A 152 20.12 16.67 -6.11
C GLU A 152 18.72 17.24 -6.35
N ALA A 153 17.82 17.12 -5.39
CA ALA A 153 16.44 17.62 -5.49
C ALA A 153 16.37 19.14 -5.72
N HIS A 154 17.28 19.92 -5.13
CA HIS A 154 17.33 21.38 -5.27
C HIS A 154 18.17 21.86 -6.47
N LYS A 155 18.77 20.97 -7.27
CA LYS A 155 19.52 21.38 -8.43
C LYS A 155 18.69 22.14 -9.45
N LYS A 156 19.29 23.19 -10.01
CA LYS A 156 18.70 24.01 -11.05
C LYS A 156 19.57 23.99 -12.30
N TYR A 157 18.94 24.18 -13.44
CA TYR A 157 19.64 24.48 -14.70
C TYR A 157 20.26 25.89 -14.63
N PRO A 158 21.21 26.22 -15.51
CA PRO A 158 21.76 27.60 -15.61
C PRO A 158 20.68 28.66 -15.83
N SER A 159 19.54 28.28 -16.39
CA SER A 159 18.35 29.14 -16.57
C SER A 159 17.58 29.44 -15.28
N GLY A 160 17.99 28.87 -14.13
CA GLY A 160 17.31 28.98 -12.85
C GLY A 160 16.11 28.04 -12.67
N LYS A 161 15.70 27.31 -13.71
CA LYS A 161 14.60 26.34 -13.61
C LYS A 161 15.02 25.10 -12.84
N PRO A 162 14.13 24.52 -12.00
CA PRO A 162 14.42 23.26 -11.31
C PRO A 162 14.81 22.17 -12.30
N LYS A 163 15.85 21.39 -11.97
CA LYS A 163 16.24 20.21 -12.75
C LYS A 163 15.20 19.10 -12.62
N HIS A 164 14.63 18.98 -11.43
CA HIS A 164 13.62 17.98 -11.10
C HIS A 164 12.31 18.67 -10.69
N ASN A 165 11.31 18.56 -11.56
CA ASN A 165 10.01 19.17 -11.32
C ASN A 165 9.35 18.61 -10.04
N GLN A 166 8.86 19.51 -9.19
CA GLN A 166 8.17 19.21 -7.95
C GLN A 166 8.99 18.31 -6.98
N ALA A 167 10.30 18.48 -6.99
CA ALA A 167 11.19 17.71 -6.10
C ALA A 167 10.91 18.01 -4.62
N ALA A 168 10.45 19.21 -4.30
CA ALA A 168 10.04 19.60 -2.96
C ALA A 168 8.92 18.71 -2.37
N ALA A 169 8.14 18.03 -3.21
CA ALA A 169 7.15 17.05 -2.75
C ALA A 169 7.77 15.89 -1.95
N TYR A 170 8.96 15.45 -2.32
CA TYR A 170 9.65 14.36 -1.61
C TYR A 170 10.30 14.88 -0.32
N ILE A 171 10.74 16.13 -0.30
CA ILE A 171 11.23 16.79 0.94
C ILE A 171 10.08 16.94 1.93
N LEU A 172 8.89 17.35 1.45
CA LEU A 172 7.68 17.39 2.27
C LEU A 172 7.34 16.01 2.83
N MET A 173 7.33 14.97 1.99
CA MET A 173 7.04 13.59 2.41
C MET A 173 8.06 13.07 3.43
N LEU A 174 9.34 13.40 3.28
CA LEU A 174 10.42 13.02 4.20
C LEU A 174 10.27 13.70 5.57
N ASN A 175 9.69 14.91 5.62
CA ASN A 175 9.53 15.69 6.85
C ASN A 175 8.16 15.56 7.52
N THR A 176 7.23 14.83 6.92
CA THR A 176 5.84 14.70 7.40
C THR A 176 5.35 13.26 7.47
N GLY A 177 6.10 12.32 6.88
CA GLY A 177 5.74 10.91 6.86
C GLY A 177 4.47 10.59 6.09
N LEU A 178 4.01 11.46 5.18
CA LEU A 178 2.82 11.23 4.36
C LEU A 178 2.94 9.95 3.53
N ARG A 179 1.80 9.24 3.38
CA ARG A 179 1.69 8.21 2.34
C ARG A 179 1.64 8.86 0.96
N THR A 180 2.13 8.19 -0.06
CA THR A 180 2.08 8.70 -1.46
C THR A 180 0.68 9.15 -1.86
N ALA A 181 -0.35 8.38 -1.51
CA ALA A 181 -1.73 8.71 -1.83
C ALA A 181 -2.22 9.98 -1.09
N GLU A 182 -1.78 10.18 0.15
CA GLU A 182 -2.09 11.35 0.97
C GLU A 182 -1.41 12.60 0.40
N ALA A 183 -0.11 12.52 0.10
CA ALA A 183 0.65 13.63 -0.49
C ALA A 183 0.03 14.11 -1.81
N LEU A 184 -0.35 13.16 -2.68
CA LEU A 184 -1.02 13.46 -3.94
C LEU A 184 -2.47 13.98 -3.76
N GLY A 185 -3.09 13.70 -2.62
CA GLY A 185 -4.44 14.14 -2.29
C GLY A 185 -4.53 15.52 -1.66
N LEU A 186 -3.39 16.12 -1.26
CA LEU A 186 -3.37 17.47 -0.70
C LEU A 186 -3.81 18.51 -1.73
N ILE A 187 -4.67 19.43 -1.30
CA ILE A 187 -4.96 20.69 -2.00
C ILE A 187 -4.39 21.85 -1.20
N ASN A 188 -4.25 23.01 -1.82
CA ASN A 188 -3.63 24.17 -1.18
C ASN A 188 -4.37 24.63 0.08
N SER A 189 -5.70 24.58 0.09
CA SER A 189 -6.54 24.94 1.25
C SER A 189 -6.48 23.94 2.43
N ASP A 190 -5.85 22.77 2.27
CA ASP A 190 -5.60 21.87 3.40
C ASP A 190 -4.47 22.37 4.32
N ILE A 191 -3.74 23.42 3.94
CA ILE A 191 -2.51 23.87 4.58
C ILE A 191 -2.72 25.23 5.24
N ASP A 192 -2.57 25.26 6.56
CA ASP A 192 -2.57 26.49 7.35
C ASP A 192 -1.12 26.81 7.77
N LEU A 193 -0.49 27.72 7.03
CA LEU A 193 0.91 28.13 7.30
C LEU A 193 1.05 28.96 8.56
N GLU A 194 0.00 29.69 8.97
CA GLU A 194 0.02 30.50 10.21
C GLU A 194 0.05 29.59 11.43
N LYS A 195 -0.80 28.56 11.44
CA LYS A 195 -0.81 27.55 12.51
C LYS A 195 0.25 26.46 12.33
N LYS A 196 0.99 26.47 11.22
CA LYS A 196 1.99 25.47 10.86
C LYS A 196 1.44 24.05 10.88
N VAL A 197 0.28 23.82 10.28
CA VAL A 197 -0.38 22.52 10.22
C VAL A 197 -0.92 22.22 8.82
N MET A 198 -1.08 20.93 8.51
CA MET A 198 -1.84 20.46 7.35
C MET A 198 -2.87 19.42 7.75
N HIS A 199 -4.01 19.45 7.04
CA HIS A 199 -5.14 18.56 7.25
C HIS A 199 -5.14 17.42 6.22
N ILE A 200 -4.94 16.20 6.67
CA ILE A 200 -4.97 15.02 5.80
C ILE A 200 -6.41 14.50 5.71
N GLN A 201 -7.07 14.70 4.58
CA GLN A 201 -8.50 14.43 4.42
C GLN A 201 -8.83 13.44 3.32
N ARG A 202 -7.97 13.34 2.30
CA ARG A 202 -8.19 12.52 1.09
C ARG A 202 -6.93 11.86 0.60
N GLY A 203 -7.10 10.93 -0.32
CA GLY A 203 -5.97 10.30 -1.00
C GLY A 203 -6.25 10.03 -2.47
N VAL A 204 -5.21 10.08 -3.27
CA VAL A 204 -5.27 9.81 -4.71
C VAL A 204 -4.81 8.39 -4.99
N LYS A 205 -5.64 7.66 -5.73
CA LYS A 205 -5.36 6.32 -6.23
C LYS A 205 -5.53 6.30 -7.75
N GLU A 206 -5.04 5.27 -8.39
CA GLU A 206 -5.20 5.05 -9.81
C GLU A 206 -5.81 3.68 -10.06
N ALA A 207 -6.92 3.63 -10.78
CA ALA A 207 -7.62 2.41 -11.14
C ALA A 207 -7.79 2.28 -12.65
N GLN A 208 -8.11 1.08 -13.10
CA GLN A 208 -8.47 0.80 -14.49
C GLN A 208 -9.75 1.55 -14.87
N LYS A 209 -9.77 2.22 -16.03
CA LYS A 209 -11.01 2.77 -16.59
C LYS A 209 -11.99 1.65 -16.89
N ARG A 210 -13.26 1.84 -16.52
CA ARG A 210 -14.31 0.83 -16.70
C ARG A 210 -15.63 1.47 -17.10
N ASP A 211 -16.45 0.65 -17.76
CA ASP A 211 -17.88 0.86 -17.96
C ASP A 211 -18.58 -0.31 -17.26
N GLY A 212 -19.20 -0.08 -16.10
CA GLY A 212 -19.57 -1.16 -15.20
C GLY A 212 -18.36 -2.03 -14.86
N THR A 213 -18.47 -3.34 -15.08
CA THR A 213 -17.38 -4.30 -14.89
C THR A 213 -16.45 -4.40 -16.09
N GLU A 214 -16.87 -3.87 -17.27
CA GLU A 214 -16.10 -3.93 -18.50
C GLU A 214 -14.87 -3.02 -18.44
N ARG A 215 -13.71 -3.59 -18.75
CA ARG A 215 -12.45 -2.86 -18.78
C ARG A 215 -12.33 -2.03 -20.05
N LYS A 216 -12.10 -0.72 -19.90
CA LYS A 216 -11.77 0.21 -21.00
C LYS A 216 -10.27 0.47 -21.05
N SER A 217 -9.79 1.00 -22.17
CA SER A 217 -8.38 1.40 -22.31
C SER A 217 -8.01 2.54 -21.36
N GLY A 218 -6.81 2.44 -20.77
CA GLY A 218 -6.25 3.48 -19.90
C GLY A 218 -6.65 3.32 -18.43
N ARG A 219 -6.14 4.24 -17.62
CA ARG A 219 -6.39 4.32 -16.18
C ARG A 219 -6.90 5.71 -15.83
N GLU A 220 -7.63 5.81 -14.73
CA GLU A 220 -8.17 7.07 -14.21
C GLU A 220 -7.73 7.29 -12.76
N ILE A 221 -7.68 8.56 -12.39
CA ILE A 221 -7.43 8.98 -11.02
C ILE A 221 -8.73 8.90 -10.23
N ILE A 222 -8.66 8.30 -9.07
CA ILE A 222 -9.73 8.27 -8.08
C ILE A 222 -9.28 9.06 -6.87
N VAL A 223 -9.96 10.17 -6.61
CA VAL A 223 -9.81 10.95 -5.39
C VAL A 223 -10.84 10.43 -4.40
N GLY A 224 -10.39 9.81 -3.32
CA GLY A 224 -11.26 9.19 -2.34
C GLY A 224 -11.05 9.71 -0.93
N LYS A 225 -12.10 9.63 -0.10
CA LYS A 225 -11.97 9.81 1.35
C LYS A 225 -11.04 8.74 1.92
N LEU A 226 -10.33 9.06 2.98
CA LEU A 226 -9.47 8.10 3.67
C LEU A 226 -10.33 7.00 4.32
N LYS A 227 -9.85 5.75 4.28
CA LYS A 227 -10.61 4.55 4.67
C LYS A 227 -11.05 4.53 6.13
N THR A 228 -10.27 5.13 7.03
CA THR A 228 -10.50 5.07 8.48
C THR A 228 -10.54 6.48 9.07
N ALA A 229 -11.28 6.65 10.16
CA ALA A 229 -11.29 7.91 10.91
C ALA A 229 -9.88 8.31 11.38
N SER A 230 -9.05 7.33 11.79
CA SER A 230 -7.66 7.53 12.20
C SER A 230 -6.73 8.02 11.07
N SER A 231 -7.13 7.81 9.82
CA SER A 231 -6.37 8.32 8.66
C SER A 231 -6.59 9.82 8.43
N LYS A 232 -7.73 10.37 8.88
CA LYS A 232 -7.94 11.83 8.92
C LYS A 232 -7.21 12.35 10.14
N ARG A 233 -6.25 13.22 9.91
CA ARG A 233 -5.42 13.78 10.97
C ARG A 233 -4.88 15.14 10.61
N ILE A 234 -4.41 15.84 11.62
CA ILE A 234 -3.63 17.08 11.48
C ILE A 234 -2.16 16.69 11.66
N VAL A 235 -1.33 17.16 10.74
CA VAL A 235 0.13 16.96 10.79
C VAL A 235 0.79 18.31 11.00
N PRO A 236 1.58 18.49 12.09
CA PRO A 236 2.35 19.68 12.31
C PRO A 236 3.48 19.79 11.27
N LEU A 237 3.79 21.01 10.87
CA LEU A 237 4.81 21.34 9.89
C LEU A 237 6.05 21.92 10.58
N ASN A 238 7.20 21.32 10.31
CA ASN A 238 8.50 21.94 10.61
C ASN A 238 8.90 22.94 9.51
N GLU A 239 9.91 23.75 9.75
CA GLU A 239 10.34 24.80 8.80
C GLU A 239 10.72 24.22 7.43
N THR A 240 11.38 23.06 7.38
CA THR A 240 11.73 22.38 6.12
C THR A 240 10.49 21.98 5.32
N ALA A 241 9.43 21.48 5.99
CA ALA A 241 8.16 21.15 5.35
C ALA A 241 7.45 22.41 4.82
N ILE A 242 7.49 23.51 5.59
CA ILE A 242 6.93 24.82 5.17
C ILE A 242 7.65 25.34 3.92
N GLN A 243 8.99 25.31 3.90
CA GLN A 243 9.76 25.71 2.72
C GLN A 243 9.44 24.85 1.51
N ALA A 244 9.32 23.54 1.69
CA ALA A 244 8.93 22.64 0.60
C ALA A 244 7.52 22.97 0.03
N ILE A 245 6.58 23.35 0.88
CA ILE A 245 5.24 23.79 0.43
C ILE A 245 5.34 25.10 -0.35
N ILE A 246 6.10 26.06 0.13
CA ILE A 246 6.30 27.36 -0.57
C ILE A 246 6.97 27.13 -1.93
N GLU A 247 7.98 26.26 -2.00
CA GLU A 247 8.62 25.89 -3.26
C GLU A 247 7.65 25.26 -4.26
N LEU A 248 6.79 24.33 -3.81
CA LEU A 248 5.75 23.71 -4.64
C LEU A 248 4.75 24.73 -5.18
N ARG A 249 4.28 25.66 -4.33
CA ARG A 249 3.39 26.76 -4.73
C ARG A 249 4.06 27.72 -5.72
N ASN A 250 5.32 28.04 -5.51
CA ASN A 250 6.10 28.89 -6.42
C ASN A 250 6.35 28.22 -7.79
N GLU A 251 6.49 26.90 -7.81
CA GLU A 251 6.69 26.15 -9.06
C GLU A 251 5.39 26.04 -9.87
N ARG A 252 4.27 25.72 -9.19
CA ARG A 252 2.94 25.58 -9.82
C ARG A 252 1.83 25.83 -8.81
N TYR A 253 1.03 26.88 -9.05
CA TYR A 253 -0.12 27.18 -8.26
C TYR A 253 -1.34 27.44 -9.14
N PHE A 254 -2.42 26.69 -8.94
CA PHE A 254 -3.67 26.76 -9.69
C PHE A 254 -4.87 27.19 -8.82
N GLY A 255 -4.62 27.74 -7.62
CA GLY A 255 -5.65 28.18 -6.68
C GLY A 255 -5.75 27.31 -5.43
N GLU A 256 -6.58 27.75 -4.48
CA GLU A 256 -6.70 27.11 -3.16
C GLU A 256 -7.28 25.69 -3.22
N ASP A 257 -8.23 25.44 -4.11
CA ASP A 257 -8.86 24.11 -4.28
C ASP A 257 -8.09 23.18 -5.24
N ALA A 258 -6.99 23.68 -5.81
CA ALA A 258 -6.14 22.88 -6.67
C ALA A 258 -5.16 22.01 -5.87
N PRO A 259 -4.70 20.88 -6.44
CA PRO A 259 -3.70 20.04 -5.80
C PRO A 259 -2.42 20.82 -5.47
N LEU A 260 -1.80 20.50 -4.32
CA LEU A 260 -0.48 21.04 -3.97
C LEU A 260 0.62 20.51 -4.92
N ILE A 261 0.43 19.28 -5.44
CA ILE A 261 1.34 18.62 -6.39
C ILE A 261 0.57 18.38 -7.70
N PRO A 262 0.26 19.45 -8.47
CA PRO A 262 -0.52 19.32 -9.68
C PRO A 262 0.26 18.71 -10.84
N ASP A 263 -0.46 18.18 -11.83
CA ASP A 263 0.13 17.90 -13.15
C ASP A 263 0.29 19.20 -13.97
N ALA A 264 0.57 19.08 -15.26
CA ALA A 264 0.77 20.26 -16.12
C ALA A 264 -0.51 21.07 -16.32
N ASP A 265 -1.66 20.43 -16.20
CA ASP A 265 -2.98 21.00 -16.46
C ASP A 265 -3.70 21.42 -15.16
N GLY A 266 -3.03 21.36 -14.01
CA GLY A 266 -3.61 21.71 -12.71
C GLY A 266 -4.41 20.58 -12.04
N ASN A 267 -4.42 19.37 -12.61
CA ASN A 267 -5.12 18.22 -12.06
C ASN A 267 -4.24 17.43 -11.08
N PHE A 268 -4.84 16.47 -10.37
CA PHE A 268 -4.08 15.57 -9.50
C PHE A 268 -3.04 14.77 -10.27
N THR A 269 -1.80 14.82 -9.82
CA THR A 269 -0.69 14.05 -10.40
C THR A 269 -0.91 12.54 -10.21
N ARG A 270 -0.66 11.76 -11.26
CA ARG A 270 -0.73 10.30 -11.22
C ARG A 270 0.36 9.70 -10.32
N PRO A 271 0.04 8.71 -9.47
CA PRO A 271 1.02 8.03 -8.63
C PRO A 271 2.25 7.48 -9.38
N LEU A 272 2.02 6.98 -10.61
CA LEU A 272 3.12 6.51 -11.47
C LEU A 272 4.10 7.62 -11.84
N ASN A 273 3.59 8.84 -12.15
CA ASN A 273 4.43 9.97 -12.54
C ASN A 273 5.28 10.47 -11.36
N LEU A 274 4.67 10.58 -10.17
CA LEU A 274 5.42 10.91 -8.96
C LEU A 274 6.54 9.89 -8.72
N ARG A 275 6.24 8.59 -8.81
CA ARG A 275 7.25 7.54 -8.64
C ARG A 275 8.37 7.59 -9.67
N LYS A 276 8.07 7.86 -10.94
CA LYS A 276 9.09 7.98 -11.99
C LYS A 276 10.04 9.15 -11.72
N ARG A 277 9.50 10.32 -11.34
CA ARG A 277 10.32 11.49 -10.98
C ARG A 277 11.21 11.20 -9.77
N PHE A 278 10.68 10.55 -8.74
CA PHE A 278 11.46 10.13 -7.58
C PHE A 278 12.66 9.25 -7.96
N TYR A 279 12.43 8.25 -8.80
CA TYR A 279 13.50 7.37 -9.26
C TYR A 279 14.55 8.10 -10.10
N SER A 280 14.16 9.11 -10.88
CA SER A 280 15.10 9.95 -11.62
C SER A 280 16.02 10.75 -10.69
N ILE A 281 15.51 11.21 -9.54
CA ILE A 281 16.34 11.91 -8.54
C ILE A 281 17.31 10.92 -7.86
N LEU A 282 16.84 9.73 -7.47
CA LEU A 282 17.70 8.70 -6.86
C LEU A 282 18.86 8.32 -7.79
N ASP A 283 18.54 8.08 -9.06
CA ASP A 283 19.52 7.72 -10.07
C ASP A 283 20.56 8.82 -10.26
N ALA A 284 20.11 10.07 -10.39
CA ALA A 284 20.99 11.24 -10.53
C ALA A 284 21.83 11.54 -9.27
N ALA A 285 21.37 11.16 -8.10
CA ALA A 285 22.07 11.29 -6.82
C ALA A 285 23.03 10.10 -6.53
N GLY A 286 23.02 9.06 -7.38
CA GLY A 286 23.78 7.83 -7.14
C GLY A 286 23.31 7.03 -5.92
N ILE A 287 22.01 7.09 -5.61
CA ILE A 287 21.38 6.39 -4.50
C ILE A 287 20.69 5.12 -5.03
N GLU A 288 20.89 4.00 -4.34
CA GLU A 288 20.21 2.76 -4.67
C GLU A 288 18.69 2.95 -4.68
N LYS A 289 18.02 2.29 -5.63
CA LYS A 289 16.59 2.44 -5.85
C LYS A 289 15.76 1.98 -4.66
N LYS A 290 15.09 2.93 -4.03
CA LYS A 290 14.16 2.73 -2.90
C LYS A 290 12.74 3.10 -3.33
N GLY A 291 11.72 2.45 -2.74
CA GLY A 291 10.32 2.83 -3.01
C GLY A 291 9.96 4.16 -2.34
N LEU A 292 8.95 4.89 -2.87
CA LEU A 292 8.46 6.14 -2.24
C LEU A 292 8.10 5.98 -0.75
N HIS A 293 7.67 4.79 -0.36
CA HIS A 293 7.32 4.52 1.05
C HIS A 293 8.53 4.56 1.99
N SER A 294 9.75 4.43 1.45
CA SER A 294 10.98 4.57 2.23
C SER A 294 11.15 5.96 2.84
N LEU A 295 10.62 7.03 2.21
CA LEU A 295 10.61 8.37 2.80
C LEU A 295 9.85 8.40 4.14
N ARG A 296 8.67 7.77 4.16
CA ARG A 296 7.87 7.63 5.37
C ARG A 296 8.54 6.72 6.41
N HIS A 297 9.15 5.64 5.98
CA HIS A 297 9.92 4.76 6.88
C HIS A 297 11.08 5.50 7.50
N THR A 298 11.81 6.30 6.71
CA THR A 298 12.92 7.12 7.19
C THR A 298 12.44 8.15 8.24
N PHE A 299 11.37 8.89 7.93
CA PHE A 299 10.76 9.84 8.88
C PHE A 299 10.42 9.15 10.21
N ALA A 300 9.69 8.03 10.16
CA ALA A 300 9.28 7.31 11.35
C ALA A 300 10.45 6.75 12.15
N THR A 301 11.43 6.14 11.46
CA THR A 301 12.65 5.62 12.11
C THR A 301 13.41 6.72 12.81
N LYS A 302 13.64 7.86 12.15
CA LYS A 302 14.32 9.01 12.72
C LYS A 302 13.62 9.55 13.97
N LEU A 303 12.29 9.65 13.96
CA LEU A 303 11.54 10.11 15.12
C LEU A 303 11.61 9.14 16.30
N VAL A 304 11.61 7.83 16.06
CA VAL A 304 11.72 6.82 17.12
C VAL A 304 13.15 6.70 17.66
N THR A 305 14.16 6.72 16.77
CA THR A 305 15.58 6.61 17.18
C THR A 305 16.15 7.92 17.72
N GLY A 306 15.46 9.01 17.46
CA GLY A 306 15.86 10.36 17.85
C GLY A 306 16.64 11.10 16.76
N VAL A 307 16.44 12.40 16.76
CA VAL A 307 17.17 13.36 15.92
C VAL A 307 18.02 14.24 16.83
N ARG A 308 19.29 14.37 16.50
CA ARG A 308 20.18 15.26 17.25
C ARG A 308 19.80 16.71 16.93
N ALA A 309 19.47 17.49 17.96
CA ALA A 309 19.24 18.92 17.88
C ALA A 309 20.58 19.70 17.80
N GLU A 310 20.51 20.99 17.41
CA GLU A 310 21.69 21.85 17.31
C GLU A 310 22.47 22.00 18.65
N ASP A 311 21.73 21.92 19.75
CA ASP A 311 22.32 21.94 21.12
C ASP A 311 22.98 20.60 21.53
N GLY A 312 23.03 19.63 20.63
CA GLY A 312 23.58 18.29 20.84
C GLY A 312 22.66 17.31 21.56
N THR A 313 21.46 17.74 22.01
CA THR A 313 20.48 16.86 22.62
C THR A 313 19.84 15.93 21.58
N VAL A 314 19.45 14.73 21.99
CA VAL A 314 18.69 13.80 21.13
C VAL A 314 17.23 13.86 21.50
N LYS A 315 16.41 14.30 20.58
CA LYS A 315 14.94 14.34 20.75
C LYS A 315 14.32 13.14 20.02
N ALA A 316 13.72 12.23 20.79
CA ALA A 316 13.00 11.06 20.28
C ALA A 316 11.54 11.13 20.70
N LEU A 317 10.66 10.58 19.87
CA LEU A 317 9.25 10.43 20.18
C LEU A 317 8.96 8.97 20.55
N THR A 318 7.98 8.79 21.43
CA THR A 318 7.50 7.46 21.74
C THR A 318 6.84 6.81 20.51
N PRO A 319 6.85 5.47 20.38
CA PRO A 319 6.16 4.79 19.28
C PRO A 319 4.70 5.20 19.12
N ARG A 320 4.03 5.51 20.23
CA ARG A 320 2.63 5.99 20.23
C ARG A 320 2.49 7.35 19.56
N GLN A 321 3.35 8.32 19.91
CA GLN A 321 3.34 9.64 19.30
C GLN A 321 3.64 9.56 17.79
N VAL A 322 4.59 8.71 17.39
CA VAL A 322 4.88 8.47 15.97
C VAL A 322 3.70 7.79 15.26
N ALA A 323 3.01 6.84 15.91
CA ALA A 323 1.81 6.21 15.38
C ALA A 323 0.71 7.23 15.10
N ASP A 324 0.47 8.16 16.03
CA ASP A 324 -0.54 9.22 15.90
C ASP A 324 -0.19 10.18 14.75
N LEU A 325 1.07 10.61 14.63
CA LEU A 325 1.54 11.44 13.50
C LEU A 325 1.36 10.75 12.14
N LEU A 326 1.65 9.44 12.09
CA LEU A 326 1.54 8.65 10.88
C LEU A 326 0.09 8.24 10.55
N GLY A 327 -0.84 8.32 11.50
CA GLY A 327 -2.21 7.79 11.36
C GLY A 327 -2.21 6.26 11.28
N HIS A 328 -1.45 5.60 12.17
CA HIS A 328 -1.57 4.18 12.42
C HIS A 328 -2.71 3.93 13.41
N THR A 329 -3.45 2.83 13.23
CA THR A 329 -4.55 2.48 14.12
C THR A 329 -4.07 2.04 15.50
N THR A 330 -2.86 1.48 15.58
CA THR A 330 -2.23 1.01 16.82
C THR A 330 -0.74 1.35 16.83
N SER A 331 -0.15 1.49 18.03
CA SER A 331 1.31 1.65 18.20
C SER A 331 2.10 0.39 17.81
N GLU A 332 1.48 -0.80 17.90
CA GLU A 332 2.09 -2.07 17.53
C GLU A 332 2.68 -2.06 16.12
N ILE A 333 2.00 -1.41 15.16
CA ILE A 333 2.51 -1.25 13.80
C ILE A 333 3.82 -0.44 13.84
N THR A 334 3.85 0.65 14.60
CA THR A 334 5.05 1.50 14.73
C THR A 334 6.17 0.74 15.42
N GLU A 335 5.89 0.03 16.47
CA GLU A 335 6.86 -0.79 17.21
C GLU A 335 7.45 -1.89 16.33
N MET A 336 6.61 -2.64 15.63
CA MET A 336 7.03 -3.72 14.76
C MET A 336 7.92 -3.26 13.59
N TYR A 337 7.65 -2.07 13.05
CA TYR A 337 8.38 -1.56 11.88
C TYR A 337 9.61 -0.74 12.24
N TYR A 338 9.61 0.00 13.35
CA TYR A 338 10.62 1.03 13.60
C TYR A 338 11.42 0.83 14.88
N VAL A 339 10.95 -0.01 15.81
CA VAL A 339 11.69 -0.33 17.02
C VAL A 339 12.57 -1.56 16.76
N LYS A 340 13.85 -1.33 16.47
CA LYS A 340 14.84 -2.41 16.54
C LYS A 340 15.04 -2.78 17.99
N ARG A 341 15.08 -4.07 18.30
CA ARG A 341 15.62 -4.56 19.57
C ARG A 341 17.13 -4.26 19.57
N ASN A 342 17.49 -3.11 20.11
CA ASN A 342 18.90 -2.78 20.31
C ASN A 342 19.29 -3.26 21.71
N THR A 343 20.00 -4.37 21.77
CA THR A 343 20.56 -4.90 23.02
C THR A 343 21.47 -3.88 23.70
N ASP A 344 22.16 -3.03 22.95
CA ASP A 344 23.03 -2.00 23.50
C ASP A 344 22.24 -0.92 24.26
N MET A 345 20.99 -0.64 23.86
CA MET A 345 20.10 0.25 24.62
C MET A 345 19.58 -0.39 25.92
N LEU A 346 19.67 -1.71 26.05
CA LEU A 346 19.30 -2.44 27.26
C LEU A 346 20.47 -2.60 28.22
N MET A 347 21.69 -2.35 27.77
CA MET A 347 22.86 -2.41 28.60
C MET A 347 22.83 -1.28 29.64
N GLY A 348 22.80 -1.66 30.90
CA GLY A 348 22.74 -0.73 32.02
C GLY A 348 21.36 -0.22 32.42
N VAL A 349 20.27 -0.53 31.65
CA VAL A 349 18.89 -0.13 32.02
C VAL A 349 18.47 -0.72 33.36
N THR A 350 19.00 -1.87 33.73
CA THR A 350 18.73 -2.53 35.02
C THR A 350 19.66 -2.06 36.14
N ASN A 351 20.65 -1.24 35.84
CA ASN A 351 21.55 -0.68 36.88
C ASN A 351 20.72 0.27 37.77
N GLY A 352 20.62 -0.05 39.03
CA GLY A 352 19.80 0.69 40.01
C GLY A 352 18.41 0.10 40.28
N PHE A 353 18.05 -0.99 39.60
CA PHE A 353 16.88 -1.82 39.96
C PHE A 353 17.38 -3.04 40.76
N GLU A 354 17.78 -2.82 42.00
CA GLU A 354 18.03 -3.89 42.97
C GLU A 354 16.70 -4.22 43.66
N LEU A 355 16.23 -5.47 43.52
CA LEU A 355 15.02 -5.98 44.19
C LEU A 355 15.39 -6.65 45.51
#